data_348fbe81985d546be071d941ebe18604
#
_entry.id   348fbe81985d546be071d941ebe18604
#
_cell.length_a   1.000
_cell.length_b   1.000
_cell.length_c   1.000
_cell.angle_alpha   90.00
_cell.angle_beta   90.00
_cell.angle_gamma   90.00
#
_symmetry.space_group_name_H-M   'P 1'
#
loop_
_entity.id
_entity.type
_entity.pdbx_description
1 polymer ?
#
loop_
_entity_poly.entity_id
_entity_poly.type
_entity_poly.pdbx_seq_one_letter_code
_entity_poly.pdbx_strand_id
1 'polypeptide(L)'
;MEKGGQNLSFDMLNRISEVLQKPLIKVGDQGINLQIEGGHELKGEITLKTSKNAAVGLLCASLLNRGTTVFKNFPRIEEVFRIIEVLESIGVKVKWLPNNDLEIKRPSTLKLDSINALAARKTRSVLMMIGPLMHELSSFNIPYAGGCKLGTRSVQPHLFALEEFGVDIVAKSGFYHVTSS
;
A
#
# COMPACT_ATOMS: atom_id res chain seq x y z
N MET A 1 -19.91 2.76 17.85
CA MET A 1 -19.09 3.97 17.56
C MET A 1 -17.84 3.52 16.84
N GLU A 2 -17.83 3.64 15.52
CA GLU A 2 -16.62 3.43 14.74
C GLU A 2 -15.66 4.58 14.99
N LYS A 3 -14.55 4.33 15.62
CA LYS A 3 -13.45 5.30 15.73
C LYS A 3 -12.85 5.47 14.35
N GLY A 4 -13.12 6.61 13.73
CA GLY A 4 -12.69 6.94 12.39
C GLY A 4 -11.18 6.89 12.23
N GLY A 5 -10.71 5.88 11.57
CA GLY A 5 -9.33 5.71 11.09
C GLY A 5 -9.29 5.45 9.58
N GLN A 6 -10.34 5.77 8.84
CA GLN A 6 -10.36 5.62 7.40
C GLN A 6 -9.77 6.87 6.75
N ASN A 7 -8.72 6.69 5.95
CA ASN A 7 -8.15 7.74 5.12
C ASN A 7 -9.10 8.06 3.96
N LEU A 8 -10.02 8.99 4.19
CA LEU A 8 -10.86 9.55 3.14
C LEU A 8 -10.02 10.57 2.36
N SER A 9 -9.96 10.42 1.03
CA SER A 9 -9.32 11.45 0.20
C SER A 9 -10.17 12.73 0.22
N PHE A 10 -9.51 13.88 0.05
CA PHE A 10 -10.19 15.18 -0.02
C PHE A 10 -11.26 15.20 -1.12
N ASP A 11 -10.99 14.57 -2.27
CA ASP A 11 -11.97 14.40 -3.36
C ASP A 11 -13.20 13.61 -2.94
N MET A 12 -13.03 12.56 -2.13
CA MET A 12 -14.14 11.76 -1.64
C MET A 12 -15.00 12.59 -0.67
N LEU A 13 -14.36 13.36 0.20
CA LEU A 13 -15.04 14.25 1.13
C LEU A 13 -15.83 15.34 0.41
N ASN A 14 -15.25 15.95 -0.64
CA ASN A 14 -15.94 16.92 -1.46
C ASN A 14 -17.17 16.31 -2.17
N ARG A 15 -17.03 15.11 -2.75
CA ARG A 15 -18.17 14.42 -3.39
C ARG A 15 -19.28 14.08 -2.40
N ILE A 16 -18.93 13.64 -1.19
CA ILE A 16 -19.92 13.39 -0.14
C ILE A 16 -20.60 14.70 0.27
N SER A 17 -19.85 15.81 0.38
CA SER A 17 -20.38 17.15 0.62
C SER A 17 -21.38 17.59 -0.45
N GLU A 18 -21.05 17.36 -1.73
CA GLU A 18 -21.93 17.68 -2.86
C GLU A 18 -23.23 16.87 -2.82
N VAL A 19 -23.14 15.56 -2.56
CA VAL A 19 -24.33 14.69 -2.45
C VAL A 19 -25.22 15.09 -1.28
N LEU A 20 -24.61 15.44 -0.14
CA LEU A 20 -25.35 15.88 1.06
C LEU A 20 -25.80 17.34 1.00
N GLN A 21 -25.37 18.12 -0.01
CA GLN A 21 -25.63 19.57 -0.14
C GLN A 21 -25.27 20.38 1.13
N LYS A 22 -24.31 19.87 1.90
CA LYS A 22 -23.82 20.50 3.14
C LYS A 22 -22.30 20.38 3.22
N PRO A 23 -21.58 21.41 3.67
CA PRO A 23 -20.14 21.32 3.84
C PRO A 23 -19.79 20.35 4.97
N LEU A 24 -19.12 19.24 4.64
CA LEU A 24 -18.66 18.23 5.60
C LEU A 24 -17.33 18.59 6.25
N ILE A 25 -16.63 19.58 5.71
CA ILE A 25 -15.27 19.91 6.13
C ILE A 25 -15.26 21.30 6.72
N LYS A 26 -14.89 21.40 8.00
CA LYS A 26 -14.42 22.64 8.60
C LYS A 26 -12.90 22.49 8.82
N VAL A 27 -12.10 23.33 8.18
CA VAL A 27 -10.67 23.42 8.44
C VAL A 27 -10.49 24.17 9.75
N GLY A 28 -10.03 23.48 10.78
CA GLY A 28 -9.65 24.06 12.05
C GLY A 28 -8.15 24.09 12.20
N ASP A 29 -7.62 24.81 13.18
CA ASP A 29 -6.18 25.01 13.42
C ASP A 29 -5.38 23.73 13.73
N GLN A 30 -6.04 22.59 13.97
CA GLN A 30 -5.39 21.34 14.39
C GLN A 30 -5.84 20.10 13.58
N GLY A 31 -6.30 20.25 12.36
CA GLY A 31 -6.69 19.13 11.50
C GLY A 31 -8.07 19.27 10.87
N ILE A 32 -8.42 18.28 10.06
CA ILE A 32 -9.71 18.22 9.38
C ILE A 32 -10.71 17.54 10.30
N ASN A 33 -11.70 18.29 10.77
CA ASN A 33 -12.83 17.77 11.54
C ASN A 33 -14.04 17.61 10.61
N LEU A 34 -14.66 16.44 10.64
CA LEU A 34 -15.88 16.14 9.89
C LEU A 34 -17.06 16.18 10.83
N GLN A 35 -18.07 16.99 10.51
CA GLN A 35 -19.36 16.96 11.16
C GLN A 35 -20.36 16.37 10.17
N ILE A 36 -20.93 15.19 10.48
CA ILE A 36 -21.87 14.49 9.64
C ILE A 36 -23.23 14.48 10.33
N GLU A 37 -24.23 15.08 9.72
CA GLU A 37 -25.64 14.91 10.10
C GLU A 37 -26.19 13.68 9.37
N GLY A 38 -26.43 12.61 10.12
CA GLY A 38 -27.06 11.39 9.62
C GLY A 38 -28.58 11.46 9.58
N GLY A 39 -29.25 10.37 9.18
CA GLY A 39 -30.69 10.24 9.17
C GLY A 39 -31.39 10.77 7.91
N HIS A 40 -30.65 11.15 6.89
CA HIS A 40 -31.16 11.56 5.59
C HIS A 40 -31.12 10.42 4.57
N GLU A 41 -32.16 10.32 3.72
CA GLU A 41 -32.13 9.43 2.57
C GLU A 41 -31.10 9.91 1.57
N LEU A 42 -30.11 9.04 1.22
CA LEU A 42 -29.09 9.36 0.24
C LEU A 42 -29.62 9.06 -1.17
N LYS A 43 -29.53 10.06 -2.07
CA LYS A 43 -29.87 9.94 -3.50
C LYS A 43 -28.68 10.37 -4.32
N GLY A 44 -28.26 9.54 -5.28
CA GLY A 44 -27.16 9.85 -6.18
C GLY A 44 -26.41 8.61 -6.62
N GLU A 45 -25.39 8.82 -7.46
CA GLU A 45 -24.54 7.79 -8.01
C GLU A 45 -23.09 8.03 -7.60
N ILE A 46 -22.41 6.99 -7.13
CA ILE A 46 -20.99 7.02 -6.77
C ILE A 46 -20.25 6.02 -7.63
N THR A 47 -19.32 6.50 -8.43
CA THR A 47 -18.38 5.65 -9.14
C THR A 47 -17.31 5.12 -8.19
N LEU A 48 -17.28 3.79 -8.00
CA LEU A 48 -16.27 3.14 -7.16
C LEU A 48 -14.87 3.23 -7.78
N LYS A 49 -13.88 3.43 -6.93
CA LYS A 49 -12.47 3.34 -7.34
C LYS A 49 -12.03 1.88 -7.43
N THR A 50 -10.92 1.63 -8.11
CA THR A 50 -10.31 0.31 -8.25
C THR A 50 -9.89 -0.29 -6.92
N SER A 51 -9.74 -1.62 -6.88
CA SER A 51 -9.45 -2.38 -5.66
C SER A 51 -8.09 -2.01 -5.03
N LYS A 52 -8.10 -1.63 -3.76
CA LYS A 52 -6.89 -1.42 -2.95
C LYS A 52 -6.02 -2.67 -2.89
N ASN A 53 -6.60 -3.81 -2.59
CA ASN A 53 -5.84 -5.04 -2.39
C ASN A 53 -5.21 -5.54 -3.69
N ALA A 54 -5.93 -5.42 -4.81
CA ALA A 54 -5.36 -5.71 -6.12
C ALA A 54 -4.19 -4.77 -6.44
N ALA A 55 -4.34 -3.46 -6.16
CA ALA A 55 -3.30 -2.48 -6.42
C ALA A 55 -1.98 -2.78 -5.70
N VAL A 56 -2.02 -3.05 -4.40
CA VAL A 56 -0.78 -3.34 -3.65
C VAL A 56 -0.14 -4.67 -4.06
N GLY A 57 -0.96 -5.69 -4.38
CA GLY A 57 -0.47 -6.95 -4.94
C GLY A 57 0.22 -6.76 -6.29
N LEU A 58 -0.38 -6.00 -7.20
CA LEU A 58 0.16 -5.70 -8.52
C LEU A 58 1.45 -4.86 -8.44
N LEU A 59 1.53 -3.89 -7.50
CA LEU A 59 2.75 -3.14 -7.24
C LEU A 59 3.91 -4.05 -6.86
N CYS A 60 3.69 -4.96 -5.91
CA CYS A 60 4.71 -5.92 -5.51
C CYS A 60 5.07 -6.86 -6.69
N ALA A 61 4.09 -7.38 -7.41
CA ALA A 61 4.29 -8.26 -8.56
C ALA A 61 5.03 -7.59 -9.72
N SER A 62 4.96 -6.24 -9.85
CA SER A 62 5.70 -5.50 -10.88
C SER A 62 7.22 -5.67 -10.76
N LEU A 63 7.72 -6.09 -9.60
CA LEU A 63 9.14 -6.42 -9.40
C LEU A 63 9.60 -7.63 -10.22
N LEU A 64 8.69 -8.49 -10.67
CA LEU A 64 9.02 -9.62 -11.57
C LEU A 64 9.33 -9.17 -13.00
N ASN A 65 8.78 -8.02 -13.42
CA ASN A 65 9.01 -7.50 -14.77
C ASN A 65 10.26 -6.62 -14.79
N ARG A 66 11.28 -7.03 -15.51
CA ARG A 66 12.53 -6.26 -15.71
C ARG A 66 12.37 -5.07 -16.68
N GLY A 67 11.21 -4.91 -17.28
CA GLY A 67 10.86 -3.82 -18.19
C GLY A 67 10.04 -2.73 -17.52
N THR A 68 9.19 -2.09 -18.33
CA THR A 68 8.23 -1.10 -17.88
C THR A 68 6.85 -1.74 -17.74
N THR A 69 6.20 -1.52 -16.61
CA THR A 69 4.82 -1.91 -16.35
C THR A 69 3.94 -0.68 -16.27
N VAL A 70 2.80 -0.68 -16.96
CA VAL A 70 1.83 0.41 -16.88
C VAL A 70 0.50 -0.15 -16.38
N PHE A 71 0.08 0.34 -15.23
CA PHE A 71 -1.24 0.05 -14.67
C PHE A 71 -2.24 1.14 -15.04
N LYS A 72 -3.41 0.74 -15.52
CA LYS A 72 -4.48 1.65 -15.91
C LYS A 72 -5.39 1.98 -14.73
N ASN A 73 -5.80 3.26 -14.62
CA ASN A 73 -6.72 3.74 -13.61
C ASN A 73 -6.37 3.26 -12.19
N PHE A 74 -5.14 3.51 -11.77
CA PHE A 74 -4.59 3.00 -10.52
C PHE A 74 -5.05 3.85 -9.32
N PRO A 75 -5.42 3.26 -8.16
CA PRO A 75 -5.99 4.01 -7.05
C PRO A 75 -4.93 4.85 -6.32
N ARG A 76 -5.25 6.12 -6.08
CA ARG A 76 -4.41 7.03 -5.28
C ARG A 76 -4.85 6.99 -3.83
N ILE A 77 -4.35 6.01 -3.10
CA ILE A 77 -4.66 5.78 -1.69
C ILE A 77 -3.37 5.65 -0.87
N GLU A 78 -3.45 5.88 0.42
CA GLU A 78 -2.31 5.93 1.34
C GLU A 78 -1.42 4.68 1.25
N GLU A 79 -2.00 3.49 1.27
CA GLU A 79 -1.25 2.24 1.24
C GLU A 79 -0.46 2.06 -0.07
N VAL A 80 -1.03 2.50 -1.20
CA VAL A 80 -0.34 2.53 -2.50
C VAL A 80 0.87 3.46 -2.44
N PHE A 81 0.71 4.67 -1.89
CA PHE A 81 1.83 5.59 -1.75
C PHE A 81 2.93 5.04 -0.85
N ARG A 82 2.60 4.33 0.23
CA ARG A 82 3.60 3.69 1.10
C ARG A 82 4.38 2.60 0.38
N ILE A 83 3.72 1.78 -0.42
CA ILE A 83 4.44 0.77 -1.23
C ILE A 83 5.28 1.45 -2.32
N ILE A 84 4.79 2.51 -2.95
CA ILE A 84 5.59 3.29 -3.92
C ILE A 84 6.86 3.85 -3.25
N GLU A 85 6.76 4.45 -2.07
CA GLU A 85 7.92 4.94 -1.31
C GLU A 85 8.96 3.83 -1.05
N VAL A 86 8.49 2.62 -0.74
CA VAL A 86 9.37 1.45 -0.56
C VAL A 86 10.02 1.07 -1.88
N LEU A 87 9.26 0.98 -2.97
CA LEU A 87 9.77 0.63 -4.30
C LEU A 87 10.80 1.65 -4.80
N GLU A 88 10.52 2.95 -4.66
CA GLU A 88 11.44 4.02 -5.06
C GLU A 88 12.75 3.97 -4.26
N SER A 89 12.68 3.65 -2.96
CA SER A 89 13.87 3.55 -2.11
C SER A 89 14.83 2.45 -2.55
N ILE A 90 14.35 1.40 -3.21
CA ILE A 90 15.16 0.31 -3.75
C ILE A 90 15.54 0.52 -5.22
N GLY A 91 15.26 1.73 -5.77
CA GLY A 91 15.69 2.16 -7.10
C GLY A 91 14.66 1.98 -8.21
N VAL A 92 13.44 1.55 -7.91
CA VAL A 92 12.33 1.50 -8.89
C VAL A 92 11.90 2.93 -9.24
N LYS A 93 11.73 3.22 -10.51
CA LYS A 93 11.20 4.52 -10.96
C LYS A 93 9.69 4.40 -11.12
N VAL A 94 8.97 5.31 -10.47
CA VAL A 94 7.50 5.35 -10.51
C VAL A 94 7.04 6.70 -11.04
N LYS A 95 6.10 6.70 -11.97
CA LYS A 95 5.57 7.92 -12.58
C LYS A 95 4.05 7.81 -12.75
N TRP A 96 3.34 8.79 -12.19
CA TRP A 96 1.93 8.97 -12.47
C TRP A 96 1.73 9.58 -13.85
N LEU A 97 0.90 8.95 -14.64
CA LEU A 97 0.48 9.39 -15.96
C LEU A 97 -0.94 10.00 -15.91
N PRO A 98 -1.44 10.60 -16.99
CA PRO A 98 -2.84 11.00 -17.09
C PRO A 98 -3.81 9.87 -16.80
N ASN A 99 -5.07 10.20 -16.45
CA ASN A 99 -6.15 9.24 -16.15
C ASN A 99 -5.86 8.30 -14.95
N ASN A 100 -5.02 8.73 -14.01
CA ASN A 100 -4.54 7.93 -12.90
C ASN A 100 -3.82 6.65 -13.32
N ASP A 101 -3.22 6.61 -14.49
CA ASP A 101 -2.34 5.54 -14.87
C ASP A 101 -1.02 5.62 -14.08
N LEU A 102 -0.41 4.47 -13.81
CA LEU A 102 0.84 4.38 -13.07
C LEU A 102 1.88 3.61 -13.87
N GLU A 103 2.96 4.27 -14.23
CA GLU A 103 4.12 3.66 -14.87
C GLU A 103 5.17 3.28 -13.83
N ILE A 104 5.65 2.05 -13.91
CA ILE A 104 6.69 1.50 -13.04
C ILE A 104 7.81 0.96 -13.92
N LYS A 105 9.02 1.43 -13.68
CA LYS A 105 10.22 0.95 -14.37
C LYS A 105 11.20 0.40 -13.34
N ARG A 106 11.34 -0.93 -13.33
CA ARG A 106 12.27 -1.63 -12.46
C ARG A 106 13.70 -1.47 -12.99
N PRO A 107 14.70 -1.17 -12.14
CA PRO A 107 16.11 -1.22 -12.52
C PRO A 107 16.56 -2.69 -12.70
N SER A 108 17.69 -2.90 -13.37
CA SER A 108 18.31 -4.23 -13.50
C SER A 108 18.71 -4.82 -12.15
N THR A 109 19.15 -3.98 -11.21
CA THR A 109 19.56 -4.38 -9.86
C THR A 109 18.79 -3.55 -8.83
N LEU A 110 18.19 -4.21 -7.85
CA LEU A 110 17.49 -3.59 -6.74
C LEU A 110 18.46 -3.30 -5.59
N LYS A 111 18.32 -2.12 -4.96
CA LYS A 111 19.16 -1.67 -3.84
C LYS A 111 18.45 -1.93 -2.50
N LEU A 112 18.34 -3.19 -2.10
CA LEU A 112 17.61 -3.56 -0.89
C LEU A 112 18.20 -3.00 0.40
N ASP A 113 19.49 -2.70 0.45
CA ASP A 113 20.13 -2.04 1.60
C ASP A 113 19.62 -0.61 1.82
N SER A 114 19.02 0.00 0.79
CA SER A 114 18.44 1.35 0.85
C SER A 114 16.96 1.35 1.17
N ILE A 115 16.36 0.20 1.51
CA ILE A 115 14.92 0.08 1.72
C ILE A 115 14.40 1.02 2.80
N ASN A 116 13.36 1.78 2.49
CA ASN A 116 12.73 2.71 3.43
C ASN A 116 11.95 1.95 4.51
N ALA A 117 12.62 1.66 5.64
CA ALA A 117 12.05 0.95 6.76
C ALA A 117 10.88 1.70 7.42
N LEU A 118 10.87 3.04 7.38
CA LEU A 118 9.77 3.84 7.95
C LEU A 118 8.49 3.69 7.12
N ALA A 119 8.60 3.73 5.79
CA ALA A 119 7.47 3.48 4.90
C ALA A 119 6.99 2.03 4.99
N ALA A 120 7.91 1.06 5.01
CA ALA A 120 7.60 -0.36 5.16
C ALA A 120 6.80 -0.66 6.44
N ARG A 121 7.18 -0.05 7.57
CA ARG A 121 6.49 -0.19 8.86
C ARG A 121 5.09 0.43 8.90
N LYS A 122 4.70 1.23 7.92
CA LYS A 122 3.35 1.82 7.83
C LYS A 122 2.37 0.93 7.06
N THR A 123 2.83 -0.13 6.41
CA THR A 123 1.98 -1.05 5.65
C THR A 123 2.33 -2.51 5.93
N ARG A 124 1.30 -3.35 5.98
CA ARG A 124 1.49 -4.80 6.07
C ARG A 124 1.83 -5.40 4.70
N SER A 125 1.42 -4.74 3.64
CA SER A 125 1.54 -5.23 2.27
C SER A 125 2.99 -5.34 1.78
N VAL A 126 3.96 -4.76 2.50
CA VAL A 126 5.39 -4.91 2.21
C VAL A 126 5.82 -6.39 2.20
N LEU A 127 5.19 -7.25 2.98
CA LEU A 127 5.45 -8.69 2.98
C LEU A 127 5.20 -9.36 1.62
N MET A 128 4.30 -8.80 0.82
CA MET A 128 4.02 -9.32 -0.53
C MET A 128 5.22 -9.16 -1.47
N MET A 129 6.21 -8.32 -1.13
CA MET A 129 7.44 -8.20 -1.89
C MET A 129 8.33 -9.44 -1.79
N ILE A 130 8.18 -10.26 -0.74
CA ILE A 130 8.97 -11.49 -0.55
C ILE A 130 8.80 -12.40 -1.77
N GLY A 131 7.56 -12.63 -2.23
CA GLY A 131 7.27 -13.48 -3.38
C GLY A 131 8.09 -13.11 -4.63
N PRO A 132 7.99 -11.91 -5.19
CA PRO A 132 8.77 -11.54 -6.36
C PRO A 132 10.28 -11.49 -6.11
N LEU A 133 10.75 -11.10 -4.91
CA LEU A 133 12.18 -11.00 -4.62
C LEU A 133 12.87 -12.37 -4.51
N MET A 134 12.21 -13.39 -3.99
CA MET A 134 12.77 -14.74 -3.87
C MET A 134 13.05 -15.41 -5.21
N HIS A 135 12.46 -14.94 -6.31
CA HIS A 135 12.75 -15.44 -7.66
C HIS A 135 14.11 -14.98 -8.22
N GLU A 136 14.72 -13.99 -7.60
CA GLU A 136 16.01 -13.45 -8.07
C GLU A 136 17.11 -13.49 -7.02
N LEU A 137 16.74 -13.50 -5.76
CA LEU A 137 17.65 -13.35 -4.64
C LEU A 137 17.52 -14.56 -3.73
N SER A 138 18.63 -15.26 -3.52
CA SER A 138 18.69 -16.37 -2.57
C SER A 138 18.68 -15.91 -1.11
N SER A 139 19.04 -14.66 -0.82
CA SER A 139 19.00 -14.08 0.52
C SER A 139 18.78 -12.58 0.48
N PHE A 140 17.88 -12.05 1.33
CA PHE A 140 17.63 -10.62 1.46
C PHE A 140 16.88 -10.29 2.75
N ASN A 141 16.81 -8.99 3.08
CA ASN A 141 16.15 -8.49 4.27
C ASN A 141 14.96 -7.59 3.90
N ILE A 142 13.83 -7.80 4.56
CA ILE A 142 12.66 -6.92 4.47
C ILE A 142 12.39 -6.35 5.87
N PRO A 143 12.19 -5.02 6.03
CA PRO A 143 11.82 -4.45 7.32
C PRO A 143 10.52 -5.05 7.85
N TYR A 144 10.37 -5.11 9.17
CA TYR A 144 9.11 -5.56 9.75
C TYR A 144 7.91 -4.81 9.16
N ALA A 145 6.93 -5.59 8.74
CA ALA A 145 5.66 -5.06 8.30
C ALA A 145 4.95 -4.40 9.49
N GLY A 146 4.46 -3.20 9.26
CA GLY A 146 3.55 -2.53 10.17
C GLY A 146 2.11 -2.79 9.79
N GLY A 147 1.24 -1.85 10.05
CA GLY A 147 -0.13 -1.89 9.59
C GLY A 147 -1.11 -1.18 10.49
N CYS A 148 -2.37 -1.33 10.18
CA CYS A 148 -3.48 -0.67 10.84
C CYS A 148 -3.52 -1.00 12.34
N LYS A 149 -3.76 0.01 13.17
CA LYS A 149 -3.90 -0.10 14.64
C LYS A 149 -5.15 -0.89 15.09
N LEU A 150 -5.90 -1.47 14.16
CA LEU A 150 -7.14 -2.23 14.41
C LEU A 150 -6.92 -3.66 14.93
N GLY A 151 -5.83 -3.91 15.63
CA GLY A 151 -5.50 -5.18 16.26
C GLY A 151 -4.21 -5.83 15.76
N THR A 152 -3.65 -6.70 16.59
CA THR A 152 -2.46 -7.49 16.25
C THR A 152 -2.85 -8.63 15.31
N ARG A 153 -2.60 -8.47 14.03
CA ARG A 153 -2.74 -9.57 13.07
C ARG A 153 -1.37 -10.22 12.86
N SER A 154 -1.26 -11.49 13.23
CA SER A 154 -0.03 -12.25 12.99
C SER A 154 0.32 -12.30 11.50
N VAL A 155 1.61 -12.25 11.18
CA VAL A 155 2.15 -12.48 9.84
C VAL A 155 2.44 -13.97 9.60
N GLN A 156 2.38 -14.77 10.64
CA GLN A 156 2.69 -16.20 10.66
C GLN A 156 2.04 -17.01 9.52
N PRO A 157 0.76 -16.80 9.16
CA PRO A 157 0.16 -17.54 8.05
C PRO A 157 0.87 -17.31 6.71
N HIS A 158 1.42 -16.12 6.49
CA HIS A 158 2.19 -15.85 5.26
C HIS A 158 3.56 -16.55 5.31
N LEU A 159 4.22 -16.52 6.47
CA LEU A 159 5.52 -17.17 6.65
C LEU A 159 5.39 -18.68 6.49
N PHE A 160 4.43 -19.29 7.18
CA PHE A 160 4.14 -20.71 7.08
C PHE A 160 3.86 -21.16 5.63
N ALA A 161 3.07 -20.39 4.89
CA ALA A 161 2.81 -20.70 3.48
C ALA A 161 4.07 -20.65 2.61
N LEU A 162 5.01 -19.74 2.89
CA LEU A 162 6.27 -19.60 2.14
C LEU A 162 7.28 -20.71 2.49
N GLU A 163 7.27 -21.22 3.72
CA GLU A 163 8.11 -22.34 4.14
C GLU A 163 7.89 -23.58 3.27
N GLU A 164 6.64 -23.86 2.88
CA GLU A 164 6.30 -24.97 1.97
C GLU A 164 6.89 -24.81 0.55
N PHE A 165 7.33 -23.59 0.18
CA PHE A 165 8.03 -23.30 -1.06
C PHE A 165 9.55 -23.22 -0.89
N GLY A 166 10.10 -23.73 0.22
CA GLY A 166 11.54 -23.73 0.49
C GLY A 166 12.10 -22.36 0.89
N VAL A 167 11.26 -21.49 1.42
CA VAL A 167 11.66 -20.15 1.89
C VAL A 167 11.76 -20.16 3.41
N ASP A 168 12.95 -19.95 3.95
CA ASP A 168 13.18 -19.78 5.39
C ASP A 168 13.14 -18.29 5.74
N ILE A 169 12.37 -17.94 6.79
CA ILE A 169 12.19 -16.55 7.20
C ILE A 169 12.41 -16.41 8.71
N VAL A 170 13.50 -15.75 9.07
CA VAL A 170 13.87 -15.48 10.47
C VAL A 170 13.61 -14.01 10.81
N ALA A 171 12.77 -13.77 11.80
CA ALA A 171 12.48 -12.43 12.32
C ALA A 171 13.53 -12.01 13.36
N LYS A 172 14.40 -11.04 13.03
CA LYS A 172 15.46 -10.55 13.93
C LYS A 172 15.77 -9.08 13.67
N SER A 173 16.06 -8.34 14.73
CA SER A 173 16.59 -6.96 14.68
C SER A 173 15.75 -5.98 13.83
N GLY A 174 14.43 -6.16 13.77
CA GLY A 174 13.53 -5.26 13.03
C GLY A 174 13.36 -5.63 11.55
N PHE A 175 13.89 -6.78 11.13
CA PHE A 175 13.83 -7.29 9.76
C PHE A 175 13.40 -8.76 9.71
N TYR A 176 12.76 -9.12 8.63
CA TYR A 176 12.62 -10.50 8.18
C TYR A 176 13.83 -10.83 7.32
N HIS A 177 14.67 -11.74 7.79
CA HIS A 177 15.77 -12.31 7.01
C HIS A 177 15.21 -13.48 6.21
N VAL A 178 15.19 -13.33 4.90
CA VAL A 178 14.61 -14.30 3.97
C VAL A 178 15.73 -15.02 3.26
N THR A 179 15.69 -16.35 3.26
CA THR A 179 16.56 -17.20 2.47
C THR A 179 15.70 -18.19 1.67
N SER A 180 16.02 -18.35 0.39
CA SER A 180 15.38 -19.33 -0.49
C SER A 180 16.41 -20.33 -1.02
N SER A 181 16.06 -21.61 -0.96
CA SER A 181 16.84 -22.71 -1.53
C SER A 181 16.67 -22.79 -3.06
#